data_614e5050f36cdb1a8a1af89526fea170
#
_entry.id   614e5050f36cdb1a8a1af89526fea170
#
_cell.length_a   1.000
_cell.length_b   1.000
_cell.length_c   1.000
_cell.angle_alpha   90.00
_cell.angle_beta   90.00
_cell.angle_gamma   90.00
#
_symmetry.space_group_name_H-M   'P 1'
#
loop_
_entity.id
_entity.type
_entity.pdbx_description
1 polymer ?
#
loop_
_entity_poly.entity_id
_entity_poly.type
_entity_poly.pdbx_seq_one_letter_code
_entity_poly.pdbx_strand_id
1 'polypeptide(L)'
;MTVETANPVPARPPNAYWSSVVHRLTPYVPGEQPKLSHLVKLNTNENPYGPSPKVLDAIRAELSDALRLYPDPNAERLKQAIADYHAVAPTEVFVGNGSDEVLALAFQALLHHPAP
;
A
#
# COMPACT_ATOMS: atom_id res chain seq x y z
N MET A 1 42.00 13.69 31.07
CA MET A 1 40.64 13.23 30.81
C MET A 1 40.71 12.18 29.71
N THR A 2 40.68 10.92 30.08
CA THR A 2 40.64 9.78 29.12
C THR A 2 39.22 9.58 28.68
N VAL A 3 38.94 9.77 27.39
CA VAL A 3 37.65 9.50 26.80
C VAL A 3 37.52 7.96 26.74
N GLU A 4 36.62 7.43 27.55
CA GLU A 4 36.27 6.01 27.55
C GLU A 4 35.56 5.72 26.21
N THR A 5 36.23 5.01 25.30
CA THR A 5 35.66 4.57 24.04
C THR A 5 34.63 3.50 24.35
N ALA A 6 33.34 3.84 24.17
CA ALA A 6 32.25 2.89 24.29
C ALA A 6 32.51 1.66 23.42
N ASN A 7 32.45 0.48 24.04
CA ASN A 7 32.54 -0.80 23.28
C ASN A 7 31.50 -0.82 22.14
N PRO A 8 31.91 -1.19 20.93
CA PRO A 8 30.96 -1.31 19.82
C PRO A 8 29.88 -2.33 20.17
N VAL A 9 28.62 -1.90 20.10
CA VAL A 9 27.47 -2.80 20.27
C VAL A 9 27.57 -3.88 19.18
N PRO A 10 27.56 -5.18 19.53
CA PRO A 10 27.66 -6.24 18.55
C PRO A 10 26.50 -6.12 17.53
N ALA A 11 26.85 -6.20 16.23
CA ALA A 11 25.87 -6.17 15.17
C ALA A 11 24.91 -7.34 15.34
N ARG A 12 23.61 -7.05 15.52
CA ARG A 12 22.57 -8.08 15.62
C ARG A 12 22.25 -8.61 14.21
N PRO A 13 21.93 -9.90 14.07
CA PRO A 13 21.50 -10.41 12.78
C PRO A 13 20.27 -9.65 12.29
N PRO A 14 20.16 -9.40 10.97
CA PRO A 14 19.11 -8.53 10.40
C PRO A 14 17.68 -9.00 10.71
N ASN A 15 17.49 -10.27 11.02
CA ASN A 15 16.22 -10.90 11.34
C ASN A 15 15.94 -11.09 12.85
N ALA A 16 16.79 -10.57 13.72
CA ALA A 16 16.69 -10.78 15.19
C ALA A 16 15.37 -10.29 15.81
N TYR A 17 14.66 -9.40 15.12
CA TYR A 17 13.40 -8.81 15.58
C TYR A 17 12.16 -9.34 14.86
N TRP A 18 12.33 -10.26 13.94
CA TRP A 18 11.22 -10.81 13.18
C TRP A 18 10.40 -11.79 14.04
N SER A 19 9.10 -11.74 13.87
CA SER A 19 8.20 -12.70 14.49
C SER A 19 8.37 -14.09 13.87
N SER A 20 7.96 -15.12 14.60
CA SER A 20 7.98 -16.50 14.11
C SER A 20 7.13 -16.71 12.83
N VAL A 21 6.12 -15.88 12.63
CA VAL A 21 5.30 -15.89 11.40
C VAL A 21 6.14 -15.45 10.22
N VAL A 22 6.85 -14.33 10.35
CA VAL A 22 7.68 -13.78 9.26
C VAL A 22 8.77 -14.75 8.84
N HIS A 23 9.37 -15.49 9.78
CA HIS A 23 10.37 -16.52 9.46
C HIS A 23 9.84 -17.68 8.60
N ARG A 24 8.53 -17.90 8.59
CA ARG A 24 7.88 -18.95 7.80
C ARG A 24 7.33 -18.47 6.46
N LEU A 25 7.35 -17.17 6.22
CA LEU A 25 6.88 -16.60 4.94
C LEU A 25 7.96 -16.72 3.88
N THR A 26 7.55 -17.08 2.67
CA THR A 26 8.37 -16.94 1.48
C THR A 26 8.12 -15.56 0.88
N PRO A 27 9.15 -14.70 0.75
CA PRO A 27 8.97 -13.39 0.14
C PRO A 27 8.41 -13.49 -1.28
N TYR A 28 7.50 -12.59 -1.62
CA TYR A 28 7.06 -12.44 -3.00
C TYR A 28 8.24 -11.98 -3.87
N VAL A 29 8.46 -12.67 -4.98
CA VAL A 29 9.45 -12.28 -5.99
C VAL A 29 8.70 -11.63 -7.15
N PRO A 30 8.87 -10.32 -7.39
CA PRO A 30 8.26 -9.65 -8.53
C PRO A 30 8.70 -10.30 -9.85
N GLY A 31 7.80 -10.31 -10.83
CA GLY A 31 8.15 -10.71 -12.19
C GLY A 31 9.29 -9.85 -12.76
N GLU A 32 9.92 -10.32 -13.83
CA GLU A 32 11.02 -9.62 -14.48
C GLU A 32 10.65 -8.17 -14.83
N GLN A 33 11.57 -7.25 -14.54
CA GLN A 33 11.47 -5.82 -14.83
C GLN A 33 12.66 -5.39 -15.72
N PRO A 34 12.78 -5.89 -16.96
CA PRO A 34 13.92 -5.58 -17.82
C PRO A 34 13.93 -4.08 -18.18
N LYS A 35 15.11 -3.45 -18.07
CA LYS A 35 15.31 -2.03 -18.42
C LYS A 35 15.67 -1.91 -19.91
N LEU A 36 14.76 -2.31 -20.79
CA LEU A 36 14.93 -2.22 -22.24
C LEU A 36 14.10 -1.07 -22.80
N SER A 37 14.66 -0.33 -23.75
CA SER A 37 13.90 0.63 -24.55
C SER A 37 12.97 -0.12 -25.50
N HIS A 38 11.75 0.38 -25.68
CA HIS A 38 10.73 -0.21 -26.57
C HIS A 38 10.19 -1.60 -26.15
N LEU A 39 10.22 -1.90 -24.86
CA LEU A 39 9.63 -3.12 -24.33
C LEU A 39 8.11 -3.06 -24.36
N VAL A 40 7.47 -4.10 -24.92
CA VAL A 40 6.03 -4.34 -24.73
C VAL A 40 5.84 -5.14 -23.44
N LYS A 41 5.38 -4.46 -22.40
CA LYS A 41 5.17 -5.04 -21.07
C LYS A 41 3.77 -5.66 -21.00
N LEU A 42 3.70 -6.98 -20.77
CA LEU A 42 2.45 -7.72 -20.67
C LEU A 42 2.22 -8.36 -19.29
N ASN A 43 3.13 -8.11 -18.33
CA ASN A 43 3.00 -8.57 -16.96
C ASN A 43 2.44 -7.47 -16.04
N THR A 44 2.06 -7.86 -14.80
CA THR A 44 1.55 -6.97 -13.74
C THR A 44 0.23 -6.25 -14.02
N ASN A 45 -0.46 -6.57 -15.11
CA ASN A 45 -1.79 -6.04 -15.47
C ASN A 45 -1.87 -4.50 -15.48
N GLU A 46 -0.79 -3.83 -15.87
CA GLU A 46 -0.77 -2.38 -15.98
C GLU A 46 -1.71 -1.91 -17.09
N ASN A 47 -2.47 -0.84 -16.82
CA ASN A 47 -3.30 -0.22 -17.83
C ASN A 47 -2.41 0.48 -18.88
N PRO A 48 -2.52 0.18 -20.18
CA PRO A 48 -1.73 0.83 -21.22
C PRO A 48 -2.12 2.29 -21.47
N TYR A 49 -3.26 2.72 -20.97
CA TYR A 49 -3.73 4.10 -21.08
C TYR A 49 -3.44 4.89 -19.81
N GLY A 50 -2.92 6.09 -19.96
CA GLY A 50 -2.74 7.02 -18.85
C GLY A 50 -4.07 7.51 -18.26
N PRO A 51 -4.04 8.15 -17.09
CA PRO A 51 -5.23 8.73 -16.49
C PRO A 51 -5.78 9.87 -17.37
N SER A 52 -7.06 10.19 -17.23
CA SER A 52 -7.66 11.29 -17.97
C SER A 52 -6.97 12.64 -17.62
N PRO A 53 -6.93 13.62 -18.53
CA PRO A 53 -6.39 14.95 -18.22
C PRO A 53 -7.01 15.59 -16.98
N LYS A 54 -8.31 15.40 -16.75
CA LYS A 54 -9.03 15.90 -15.56
C LYS A 54 -8.45 15.34 -14.24
N VAL A 55 -8.00 14.07 -14.23
CA VAL A 55 -7.36 13.48 -13.07
C VAL A 55 -6.01 14.16 -12.80
N LEU A 56 -5.22 14.39 -13.85
CA LEU A 56 -3.93 15.06 -13.71
C LEU A 56 -4.10 16.51 -13.21
N ASP A 57 -5.11 17.21 -13.67
CA ASP A 57 -5.41 18.58 -13.23
C ASP A 57 -5.88 18.60 -11.77
N ALA A 58 -6.71 17.66 -11.36
CA ALA A 58 -7.12 17.51 -9.96
C ALA A 58 -5.92 17.23 -9.05
N ILE A 59 -5.01 16.33 -9.44
CA ILE A 59 -3.78 16.05 -8.67
C ILE A 59 -2.92 17.32 -8.55
N ARG A 60 -2.75 18.08 -9.63
CA ARG A 60 -1.99 19.34 -9.59
C ARG A 60 -2.61 20.37 -8.65
N ALA A 61 -3.92 20.46 -8.61
CA ALA A 61 -4.64 21.39 -7.73
C ALA A 61 -4.45 21.07 -6.25
N GLU A 62 -4.22 19.81 -5.89
CA GLU A 62 -3.96 19.39 -4.51
C GLU A 62 -2.50 19.65 -4.06
N LEU A 63 -1.58 19.99 -4.97
CA LEU A 63 -0.19 20.30 -4.64
C LEU A 63 -0.09 21.65 -3.92
N SER A 64 -0.25 21.65 -2.61
CA SER A 64 -0.25 22.84 -1.79
C SER A 64 0.34 22.57 -0.41
N ASP A 65 0.50 23.59 0.42
CA ASP A 65 0.92 23.46 1.81
C ASP A 65 -0.02 22.56 2.65
N ALA A 66 -1.23 22.28 2.18
CA ALA A 66 -2.17 21.38 2.82
C ALA A 66 -1.66 19.91 2.86
N LEU A 67 -0.70 19.54 2.01
CA LEU A 67 -0.08 18.20 2.04
C LEU A 67 0.61 17.87 3.38
N ARG A 68 0.90 18.87 4.22
CA ARG A 68 1.42 18.66 5.59
C ARG A 68 0.36 18.19 6.58
N LEU A 69 -0.92 18.28 6.25
CA LEU A 69 -2.03 17.92 7.11
C LEU A 69 -2.37 16.43 6.96
N TYR A 70 -2.96 15.87 8.01
CA TYR A 70 -3.54 14.53 7.90
C TYR A 70 -4.70 14.53 6.90
N PRO A 71 -4.82 13.49 6.07
CA PRO A 71 -5.98 13.31 5.21
C PRO A 71 -7.23 12.99 6.06
N ASP A 72 -8.40 13.07 5.43
CA ASP A 72 -9.65 12.58 6.02
C ASP A 72 -9.51 11.08 6.37
N PRO A 73 -9.58 10.70 7.67
CA PRO A 73 -9.35 9.32 8.10
C PRO A 73 -10.41 8.35 7.56
N ASN A 74 -11.57 8.84 7.21
CA ASN A 74 -12.68 8.03 6.69
C ASN A 74 -12.76 8.03 5.17
N ALA A 75 -12.01 8.89 4.48
CA ALA A 75 -12.08 9.11 3.03
C ALA A 75 -13.51 9.34 2.53
N GLU A 76 -14.28 10.17 3.24
CA GLU A 76 -15.74 10.33 3.03
C GLU A 76 -16.07 10.78 1.60
N ARG A 77 -15.32 11.74 1.06
CA ARG A 77 -15.53 12.22 -0.31
C ARG A 77 -15.31 11.11 -1.35
N LEU A 78 -14.30 10.27 -1.14
CA LEU A 78 -14.01 9.14 -2.04
C LEU A 78 -15.09 8.07 -1.93
N LYS A 79 -15.48 7.70 -0.71
CA LYS A 79 -16.55 6.74 -0.48
C LYS A 79 -17.87 7.20 -1.11
N GLN A 80 -18.23 8.46 -0.98
CA GLN A 80 -19.43 9.01 -1.59
C GLN A 80 -19.38 8.91 -3.12
N ALA A 81 -18.25 9.30 -3.73
CA ALA A 81 -18.09 9.23 -5.18
C ALA A 81 -18.15 7.78 -5.73
N ILE A 82 -17.58 6.83 -4.99
CA ILE A 82 -17.67 5.40 -5.34
C ILE A 82 -19.12 4.89 -5.18
N ALA A 83 -19.78 5.25 -4.08
CA ALA A 83 -21.14 4.86 -3.80
C ALA A 83 -22.11 5.38 -4.88
N ASP A 84 -21.97 6.63 -5.26
CA ASP A 84 -22.78 7.24 -6.33
C ASP A 84 -22.55 6.55 -7.68
N TYR A 85 -21.29 6.23 -7.99
CA TYR A 85 -20.94 5.54 -9.24
C TYR A 85 -21.52 4.12 -9.33
N HIS A 86 -21.51 3.38 -8.21
CA HIS A 86 -21.99 1.99 -8.14
C HIS A 86 -23.45 1.86 -7.69
N ALA A 87 -24.13 2.96 -7.40
CA ALA A 87 -25.51 3.00 -6.87
C ALA A 87 -25.69 2.17 -5.58
N VAL A 88 -24.73 2.30 -4.66
CA VAL A 88 -24.76 1.68 -3.32
C VAL A 88 -24.70 2.74 -2.23
N ALA A 89 -24.94 2.38 -0.96
CA ALA A 89 -24.78 3.31 0.15
C ALA A 89 -23.28 3.53 0.48
N PRO A 90 -22.86 4.73 0.94
CA PRO A 90 -21.47 4.96 1.36
C PRO A 90 -20.99 4.02 2.48
N THR A 91 -21.90 3.50 3.28
CA THR A 91 -21.63 2.50 4.34
C THR A 91 -21.29 1.11 3.79
N GLU A 92 -21.59 0.88 2.50
CA GLU A 92 -21.26 -0.38 1.81
C GLU A 92 -19.92 -0.28 1.06
N VAL A 93 -19.22 0.87 1.18
CA VAL A 93 -17.93 1.12 0.54
C VAL A 93 -16.82 1.06 1.57
N PHE A 94 -15.85 0.17 1.34
CA PHE A 94 -14.59 0.15 2.07
C PHE A 94 -13.46 0.59 1.13
N VAL A 95 -12.60 1.49 1.61
CA VAL A 95 -11.43 1.97 0.87
C VAL A 95 -10.16 1.67 1.65
N GLY A 96 -9.09 1.34 0.94
CA GLY A 96 -7.78 1.06 1.50
C GLY A 96 -6.67 1.47 0.55
N ASN A 97 -5.42 1.33 0.98
CA ASN A 97 -4.25 1.70 0.21
C ASN A 97 -3.85 0.59 -0.78
N GLY A 98 -4.69 0.43 -1.79
CA GLY A 98 -4.54 -0.62 -2.81
C GLY A 98 -5.23 -1.93 -2.45
N SER A 99 -5.32 -2.84 -3.43
CA SER A 99 -6.03 -4.11 -3.30
C SER A 99 -5.42 -5.04 -2.26
N ASP A 100 -4.11 -5.02 -2.08
CA ASP A 100 -3.42 -5.92 -1.16
C ASP A 100 -3.82 -5.67 0.28
N GLU A 101 -3.91 -4.40 0.68
CA GLU A 101 -4.41 -4.03 2.01
C GLU A 101 -5.88 -4.39 2.19
N VAL A 102 -6.72 -4.06 1.21
CA VAL A 102 -8.16 -4.38 1.25
C VAL A 102 -8.38 -5.88 1.36
N LEU A 103 -7.67 -6.69 0.57
CA LEU A 103 -7.77 -8.15 0.62
C LEU A 103 -7.28 -8.71 1.96
N ALA A 104 -6.16 -8.21 2.48
CA ALA A 104 -5.64 -8.65 3.77
C ALA A 104 -6.65 -8.41 4.90
N LEU A 105 -7.25 -7.22 4.93
CA LEU A 105 -8.29 -6.88 5.92
C LEU A 105 -9.56 -7.71 5.72
N ALA A 106 -10.01 -7.90 4.47
CA ALA A 106 -11.19 -8.71 4.17
C ALA A 106 -11.00 -10.16 4.60
N PHE A 107 -9.83 -10.77 4.34
CA PHE A 107 -9.55 -12.13 4.78
C PHE A 107 -9.53 -12.26 6.30
N GLN A 108 -8.94 -11.31 7.01
CA GLN A 108 -8.92 -11.32 8.46
C GLN A 108 -10.32 -11.15 9.07
N ALA A 109 -11.11 -10.23 8.52
CA ALA A 109 -12.40 -9.89 9.08
C ALA A 109 -13.51 -10.90 8.74
N LEU A 110 -13.48 -11.48 7.54
CA LEU A 110 -14.59 -12.25 7.01
C LEU A 110 -14.30 -13.75 6.86
N LEU A 111 -13.05 -14.15 6.68
CA LEU A 111 -12.67 -15.52 6.36
C LEU A 111 -11.88 -16.22 7.47
N HIS A 112 -11.68 -15.58 8.60
CA HIS A 112 -11.07 -16.22 9.76
C HIS A 112 -12.12 -17.04 10.50
N HIS A 113 -12.01 -18.35 10.42
CA HIS A 113 -12.85 -19.28 11.20
C HIS A 113 -12.00 -19.97 12.27
N PRO A 114 -12.53 -20.20 13.47
CA PRO A 114 -11.86 -21.05 14.44
C PRO A 114 -11.67 -22.44 13.82
N ALA A 115 -10.53 -23.06 14.09
CA ALA A 115 -10.30 -24.43 13.68
C ALA A 115 -11.41 -25.35 14.27
N PRO A 116 -11.92 -26.31 13.50
CA PRO A 116 -12.90 -27.26 14.00
C PRO A 116 -12.36 -28.12 15.12
#